data_e7b3214f12cf19c180d281c3a084eba9
#
_entry.id   e7b3214f12cf19c180d281c3a084eba9
#
_cell.length_a   1.000
_cell.length_b   1.000
_cell.length_c   1.000
_cell.angle_alpha   90.00
_cell.angle_beta   90.00
_cell.angle_gamma   90.00
#
_symmetry.space_group_name_H-M   'P 1'
#
loop_
_entity.id
_entity.type
_entity.pdbx_description
1 polymer ?
#
loop_
_entity_poly.entity_id
_entity_poly.type
_entity_poly.pdbx_seq_one_letter_code
_entity_poly.pdbx_strand_id
1 'polypeptide(L)'
;MTTVETDKHNYELIQNWGRLPEDWTYGVVSAIATDSQTRVYVYQRKDPPVVVFDTDGNYLHSWGISAVNLPHGFCIVDDIVYMTDREDSVCLKYTLDGKPLMVLGNRGVHSDTGCEVAGELVPRAAGPFNFPSELFPSPSGDLYVSDGYRNSCVHRFTKDGQLIQSWGVPGKGGPGEFHLPHS
;
A
#
# COMPACT_ATOMS: atom_id res chain seq x y z
N MET A 1 -3.28 18.46 -25.99
CA MET A 1 -3.75 17.19 -25.39
C MET A 1 -2.65 16.18 -25.60
N THR A 2 -2.24 15.48 -24.56
CA THR A 2 -1.24 14.40 -24.67
C THR A 2 -2.00 13.09 -24.77
N THR A 3 -1.93 12.43 -25.91
CA THR A 3 -2.58 11.14 -26.17
C THR A 3 -1.53 10.05 -26.15
N VAL A 4 -1.82 8.94 -25.52
CA VAL A 4 -1.03 7.70 -25.57
C VAL A 4 -1.88 6.66 -26.27
N GLU A 5 -1.37 6.11 -27.36
CA GLU A 5 -2.04 5.10 -28.18
C GLU A 5 -1.36 3.75 -28.00
N THR A 6 -2.15 2.70 -27.89
CA THR A 6 -1.72 1.31 -28.00
C THR A 6 -2.55 0.64 -29.10
N ASP A 7 -2.16 -0.55 -29.55
CA ASP A 7 -2.88 -1.29 -30.62
C ASP A 7 -4.36 -1.56 -30.30
N LYS A 8 -4.78 -1.39 -29.05
CA LYS A 8 -6.13 -1.72 -28.57
C LYS A 8 -6.83 -0.59 -27.82
N HIS A 9 -6.10 0.40 -27.30
CA HIS A 9 -6.66 1.43 -26.44
C HIS A 9 -6.02 2.80 -26.74
N ASN A 10 -6.86 3.82 -26.71
CA ASN A 10 -6.43 5.21 -26.77
C ASN A 10 -6.66 5.84 -25.40
N TYR A 11 -5.67 6.53 -24.85
CA TYR A 11 -5.74 7.23 -23.60
C TYR A 11 -5.51 8.72 -23.80
N GLU A 12 -6.34 9.53 -23.19
CA GLU A 12 -6.18 10.98 -23.14
C GLU A 12 -5.79 11.41 -21.72
N LEU A 13 -4.75 12.25 -21.62
CA LEU A 13 -4.37 12.85 -20.35
C LEU A 13 -5.35 13.98 -20.00
N ILE A 14 -6.13 13.81 -18.94
CA ILE A 14 -6.98 14.83 -18.34
C ILE A 14 -6.15 15.62 -17.34
N GLN A 15 -5.72 16.81 -17.73
CA GLN A 15 -4.97 17.69 -16.83
C GLN A 15 -5.88 18.26 -15.72
N ASN A 16 -5.31 18.39 -14.51
CA ASN A 16 -6.01 18.92 -13.33
C ASN A 16 -7.30 18.18 -12.99
N TRP A 17 -7.33 16.87 -13.24
CA TRP A 17 -8.50 16.06 -12.96
C TRP A 17 -8.82 16.11 -11.47
N GLY A 18 -8.07 15.73 -10.54
CA GLY A 18 -8.42 15.71 -9.11
C GLY A 18 -8.39 17.14 -8.51
N ARG A 19 -9.53 17.77 -8.37
CA ARG A 19 -9.69 19.12 -7.82
C ARG A 19 -9.76 19.09 -6.30
N LEU A 20 -8.67 19.44 -5.65
CA LEU A 20 -8.61 19.59 -4.19
C LEU A 20 -9.39 20.80 -3.70
N PRO A 21 -9.81 20.85 -2.42
CA PRO A 21 -10.29 22.08 -1.79
C PRO A 21 -9.29 23.23 -1.93
N GLU A 22 -9.79 24.46 -1.82
CA GLU A 22 -8.96 25.68 -1.86
C GLU A 22 -7.83 25.59 -0.81
N ASP A 23 -6.65 26.07 -1.16
CA ASP A 23 -5.42 26.03 -0.35
C ASP A 23 -4.82 24.63 -0.08
N TRP A 24 -5.43 23.55 -0.58
CA TRP A 24 -4.86 22.24 -0.48
C TRP A 24 -3.90 21.93 -1.62
N THR A 25 -2.87 21.15 -1.32
CA THR A 25 -1.94 20.60 -2.31
C THR A 25 -1.73 19.13 -2.05
N TYR A 26 -1.50 18.36 -3.11
CA TYR A 26 -1.08 16.97 -2.96
C TYR A 26 0.27 16.86 -2.26
N GLY A 27 0.42 15.79 -1.47
CA GLY A 27 1.73 15.25 -1.12
C GLY A 27 2.26 14.33 -2.21
N VAL A 28 3.29 13.57 -1.90
CA VAL A 28 3.74 12.48 -2.78
C VAL A 28 2.64 11.41 -2.79
N VAL A 29 2.04 11.18 -3.95
CA VAL A 29 1.04 10.12 -4.14
C VAL A 29 1.76 8.78 -4.21
N SER A 30 1.41 7.87 -3.30
CA SER A 30 1.98 6.52 -3.24
C SER A 30 1.18 5.52 -4.06
N ALA A 31 -0.15 5.62 -4.04
CA ALA A 31 -1.02 4.70 -4.74
C ALA A 31 -2.40 5.32 -5.04
N ILE A 32 -3.12 4.70 -5.96
CA ILE A 32 -4.50 5.06 -6.32
C ILE A 32 -5.30 3.76 -6.46
N ALA A 33 -6.53 3.76 -5.95
CA ALA A 33 -7.48 2.66 -6.13
C ALA A 33 -8.89 3.20 -6.36
N THR A 34 -9.78 2.34 -6.84
CA THR A 34 -11.20 2.64 -7.02
C THR A 34 -12.08 1.66 -6.24
N ASP A 35 -13.22 2.11 -5.77
CA ASP A 35 -14.24 1.27 -5.14
C ASP A 35 -15.29 0.78 -6.15
N SER A 36 -16.28 0.01 -5.67
CA SER A 36 -17.37 -0.52 -6.50
C SER A 36 -18.29 0.55 -7.10
N GLN A 37 -18.26 1.78 -6.56
CA GLN A 37 -19.00 2.93 -7.06
C GLN A 37 -18.17 3.83 -7.97
N THR A 38 -16.98 3.36 -8.40
CA THR A 38 -16.04 4.10 -9.26
C THR A 38 -15.46 5.38 -8.63
N ARG A 39 -15.60 5.58 -7.32
CA ARG A 39 -14.92 6.66 -6.63
C ARG A 39 -13.41 6.39 -6.61
N VAL A 40 -12.62 7.43 -6.74
CA VAL A 40 -11.15 7.35 -6.82
C VAL A 40 -10.53 7.75 -5.49
N TYR A 41 -9.76 6.86 -4.93
CA TYR A 41 -9.04 7.04 -3.67
C TYR A 41 -7.57 7.28 -3.97
N VAL A 42 -7.06 8.40 -3.50
CA VAL A 42 -5.64 8.78 -3.62
C VAL A 42 -4.98 8.63 -2.26
N TYR A 43 -3.95 7.79 -2.19
CA TYR A 43 -3.14 7.58 -1.00
C TYR A 43 -1.84 8.36 -1.10
N GLN A 44 -1.61 9.31 -0.17
CA GLN A 44 -0.52 10.28 -0.27
C GLN A 44 0.26 10.45 1.05
N ARG A 45 1.52 10.86 0.92
CA ARG A 45 2.42 11.16 2.05
C ARG A 45 2.23 12.58 2.58
N LYS A 46 1.00 12.90 2.93
CA LYS A 46 0.57 14.17 3.52
C LYS A 46 -0.78 13.96 4.19
N ASP A 47 -1.03 14.63 5.30
CA ASP A 47 -2.37 14.63 5.91
C ASP A 47 -3.37 15.51 5.16
N PRO A 48 -4.60 15.05 4.97
CA PRO A 48 -5.07 13.68 5.19
C PRO A 48 -4.46 12.69 4.18
N PRO A 49 -4.04 11.48 4.60
CA PRO A 49 -3.37 10.53 3.72
C PRO A 49 -4.30 9.89 2.68
N VAL A 50 -5.59 9.84 2.91
CA VAL A 50 -6.56 9.34 1.92
C VAL A 50 -7.49 10.47 1.51
N VAL A 51 -7.51 10.74 0.20
CA VAL A 51 -8.38 11.74 -0.43
C VAL A 51 -9.25 11.06 -1.47
N VAL A 52 -10.56 11.33 -1.45
CA VAL A 52 -11.55 10.64 -2.27
C VAL A 52 -12.23 11.60 -3.24
N PHE A 53 -12.33 11.18 -4.49
CA PHE A 53 -12.94 11.93 -5.59
C PHE A 53 -14.05 11.13 -6.26
N ASP A 54 -14.98 11.82 -6.90
CA ASP A 54 -15.87 11.22 -7.88
C ASP A 54 -15.16 10.99 -9.23
N THR A 55 -15.84 10.41 -10.20
CA THR A 55 -15.31 10.13 -11.55
C THR A 55 -14.96 11.40 -12.34
N ASP A 56 -15.56 12.53 -12.00
CA ASP A 56 -15.30 13.82 -12.63
C ASP A 56 -14.15 14.58 -11.96
N GLY A 57 -13.54 13.99 -10.91
CA GLY A 57 -12.45 14.57 -10.15
C GLY A 57 -12.88 15.62 -9.13
N ASN A 58 -14.15 15.66 -8.73
CA ASN A 58 -14.58 16.49 -7.64
C ASN A 58 -14.23 15.86 -6.31
N TYR A 59 -13.68 16.64 -5.39
CA TYR A 59 -13.41 16.20 -4.02
C TYR A 59 -14.71 15.81 -3.32
N LEU A 60 -14.73 14.63 -2.71
CA LEU A 60 -15.85 14.14 -1.93
C LEU A 60 -15.58 14.26 -0.42
N HIS A 61 -14.52 13.62 0.04
CA HIS A 61 -14.09 13.62 1.43
C HIS A 61 -12.65 13.13 1.56
N SER A 62 -12.14 13.15 2.78
CA SER A 62 -10.82 12.62 3.13
C SER A 62 -10.81 12.09 4.55
N TRP A 63 -9.85 11.21 4.85
CA TRP A 63 -9.75 10.62 6.17
C TRP A 63 -8.31 10.17 6.50
N GLY A 64 -8.11 9.73 7.75
CA GLY A 64 -6.88 9.12 8.21
C GLY A 64 -5.84 10.10 8.76
N ILE A 65 -6.22 11.33 9.10
CA ILE A 65 -5.29 12.31 9.70
C ILE A 65 -4.56 11.67 10.88
N SER A 66 -3.22 11.71 10.85
CA SER A 66 -2.32 11.12 11.85
C SER A 66 -2.46 9.61 12.04
N ALA A 67 -3.18 8.91 11.15
CA ALA A 67 -3.35 7.45 11.24
C ALA A 67 -2.19 6.68 10.61
N VAL A 68 -1.42 7.31 9.74
CA VAL A 68 -0.33 6.72 8.95
C VAL A 68 0.89 7.64 8.97
N ASN A 69 2.07 7.06 9.22
CA ASN A 69 3.32 7.79 9.23
C ASN A 69 3.92 7.92 7.82
N LEU A 70 4.08 6.82 7.10
CA LEU A 70 4.58 6.84 5.73
C LEU A 70 3.76 5.95 4.80
N PRO A 71 2.74 6.52 4.12
CA PRO A 71 1.94 5.85 3.11
C PRO A 71 2.75 5.14 2.03
N HIS A 72 2.41 3.86 1.72
CA HIS A 72 3.07 3.12 0.66
C HIS A 72 2.08 2.32 -0.19
N GLY A 73 1.79 1.06 0.11
CA GLY A 73 0.84 0.23 -0.63
C GLY A 73 -0.61 0.55 -0.29
N PHE A 74 -1.49 0.44 -1.29
CA PHE A 74 -2.91 0.74 -1.12
C PHE A 74 -3.74 0.06 -2.19
N CYS A 75 -4.70 -0.76 -1.79
CA CYS A 75 -5.71 -1.29 -2.71
C CYS A 75 -7.10 -1.33 -2.06
N ILE A 76 -8.12 -1.45 -2.90
CA ILE A 76 -9.51 -1.64 -2.50
C ILE A 76 -10.01 -2.93 -3.15
N VAL A 77 -10.48 -3.86 -2.33
CA VAL A 77 -11.08 -5.12 -2.78
C VAL A 77 -12.37 -5.35 -1.98
N ASP A 78 -13.46 -5.58 -2.67
CA ASP A 78 -14.80 -5.77 -2.07
C ASP A 78 -15.17 -4.63 -1.10
N ASP A 79 -14.89 -3.38 -1.52
CA ASP A 79 -15.12 -2.15 -0.75
C ASP A 79 -14.43 -2.10 0.64
N ILE A 80 -13.36 -2.84 0.77
CA ILE A 80 -12.45 -2.80 1.91
C ILE A 80 -11.10 -2.23 1.46
N VAL A 81 -10.59 -1.31 2.25
CA VAL A 81 -9.26 -0.69 2.04
C VAL A 81 -8.19 -1.54 2.72
N TYR A 82 -7.16 -1.88 1.97
CA TYR A 82 -5.93 -2.52 2.45
C TYR A 82 -4.77 -1.58 2.17
N MET A 83 -3.95 -1.29 3.18
CA MET A 83 -2.89 -0.30 3.05
C MET A 83 -1.70 -0.63 3.94
N THR A 84 -0.54 -0.13 3.56
CA THR A 84 0.69 -0.26 4.34
C THR A 84 1.16 1.10 4.86
N ASP A 85 1.58 1.10 6.11
CA ASP A 85 2.41 2.15 6.71
C ASP A 85 3.84 1.62 6.77
N ARG A 86 4.65 2.05 5.81
CA ARG A 86 6.00 1.53 5.66
C ARG A 86 6.87 1.81 6.87
N GLU A 87 6.90 3.06 7.33
CA GLU A 87 7.75 3.49 8.44
C GLU A 87 7.35 2.85 9.76
N ASP A 88 6.06 2.75 10.03
CA ASP A 88 5.56 2.10 11.25
C ASP A 88 5.61 0.56 11.19
N SER A 89 5.99 -0.02 10.04
CA SER A 89 6.04 -1.47 9.82
C SER A 89 4.73 -2.17 10.16
N VAL A 90 3.61 -1.63 9.69
CA VAL A 90 2.28 -2.22 9.86
C VAL A 90 1.50 -2.28 8.56
N CYS A 91 0.61 -3.26 8.48
CA CYS A 91 -0.41 -3.35 7.45
C CYS A 91 -1.78 -3.12 8.06
N LEU A 92 -2.62 -2.38 7.38
CA LEU A 92 -3.85 -1.82 7.92
C LEU A 92 -5.04 -2.19 7.03
N LYS A 93 -6.17 -2.46 7.67
CA LYS A 93 -7.45 -2.68 7.00
C LYS A 93 -8.47 -1.68 7.50
N TYR A 94 -9.18 -1.04 6.58
CA TYR A 94 -10.17 -0.01 6.88
C TYR A 94 -11.44 -0.18 6.05
N THR A 95 -12.53 0.43 6.50
CA THR A 95 -13.70 0.68 5.65
C THR A 95 -13.41 1.83 4.70
N LEU A 96 -14.27 2.03 3.69
CA LEU A 96 -14.14 3.13 2.71
C LEU A 96 -14.21 4.52 3.34
N ASP A 97 -14.86 4.66 4.49
CA ASP A 97 -15.00 5.89 5.26
C ASP A 97 -13.94 6.07 6.37
N GLY A 98 -12.91 5.19 6.38
CA GLY A 98 -11.76 5.33 7.27
C GLY A 98 -11.95 4.77 8.69
N LYS A 99 -12.93 3.88 8.91
CA LYS A 99 -13.06 3.18 10.19
C LYS A 99 -12.07 2.02 10.23
N PRO A 100 -11.19 1.91 11.26
CA PRO A 100 -10.23 0.82 11.36
C PRO A 100 -10.91 -0.53 11.59
N LEU A 101 -10.45 -1.55 10.89
CA LEU A 101 -10.91 -2.93 10.99
C LEU A 101 -9.84 -3.87 11.52
N MET A 102 -8.57 -3.66 11.13
CA MET A 102 -7.46 -4.53 11.53
C MET A 102 -6.13 -3.79 11.46
N VAL A 103 -5.20 -4.18 12.32
CA VAL A 103 -3.78 -3.85 12.24
C VAL A 103 -2.99 -5.14 12.29
N LEU A 104 -2.12 -5.38 11.31
CA LEU A 104 -1.10 -6.42 11.32
C LEU A 104 0.25 -5.80 11.67
N GLY A 105 0.99 -6.44 12.56
CA GLY A 105 2.23 -5.91 13.12
C GLY A 105 2.03 -5.01 14.32
N ASN A 106 3.12 -4.49 14.84
CA ASN A 106 3.14 -3.56 15.97
C ASN A 106 3.78 -2.26 15.51
N ARG A 107 3.08 -1.13 15.64
CA ARG A 107 3.56 0.17 15.16
C ARG A 107 4.94 0.53 15.72
N GLY A 108 5.86 0.89 14.82
CA GLY A 108 7.23 1.28 15.14
C GLY A 108 8.12 0.12 15.60
N VAL A 109 7.64 -1.12 15.53
CA VAL A 109 8.44 -2.32 15.84
C VAL A 109 8.87 -2.99 14.54
N HIS A 110 10.17 -3.03 14.31
CA HIS A 110 10.77 -3.61 13.10
C HIS A 110 11.38 -4.97 13.40
N SER A 111 11.20 -5.93 12.49
CA SER A 111 11.83 -7.25 12.62
C SER A 111 13.34 -7.15 12.41
N ASP A 112 14.09 -7.99 13.11
CA ASP A 112 15.57 -7.96 13.07
C ASP A 112 16.12 -8.67 11.83
N THR A 113 16.24 -7.93 10.74
CA THR A 113 16.87 -8.36 9.49
C THR A 113 18.36 -8.03 9.41
N GLY A 114 18.88 -7.24 10.35
CA GLY A 114 20.24 -6.70 10.29
C GLY A 114 20.41 -5.60 9.23
N CYS A 115 19.34 -5.09 8.66
CA CYS A 115 19.37 -4.04 7.63
C CYS A 115 18.92 -2.70 8.20
N GLU A 116 19.77 -1.69 8.09
CA GLU A 116 19.51 -0.32 8.55
C GLU A 116 19.12 0.62 7.40
N VAL A 117 19.41 0.24 6.15
CA VAL A 117 19.18 1.08 4.97
C VAL A 117 18.11 0.47 4.07
N ALA A 118 17.05 1.21 3.82
CA ALA A 118 15.95 0.75 2.98
C ALA A 118 16.42 0.54 1.53
N GLY A 119 16.05 -0.61 0.95
CA GLY A 119 16.37 -0.97 -0.44
C GLY A 119 17.70 -1.70 -0.63
N GLU A 120 18.49 -1.88 0.41
CA GLU A 120 19.67 -2.74 0.35
C GLU A 120 19.30 -4.22 0.48
N LEU A 121 20.19 -5.10 -0.01
CA LEU A 121 20.04 -6.53 0.21
C LEU A 121 20.22 -6.83 1.70
N VAL A 122 19.20 -7.35 2.33
CA VAL A 122 19.21 -7.59 3.77
C VAL A 122 20.14 -8.76 4.14
N PRO A 123 20.83 -8.72 5.28
CA PRO A 123 21.67 -9.82 5.75
C PRO A 123 20.90 -11.12 6.01
N ARG A 124 19.67 -11.04 6.49
CA ARG A 124 18.81 -12.19 6.77
C ARG A 124 17.33 -11.83 6.64
N ALA A 125 16.51 -12.78 6.23
CA ALA A 125 15.07 -12.64 6.30
C ALA A 125 14.58 -12.82 7.75
N ALA A 126 13.50 -12.11 8.09
CA ALA A 126 12.88 -12.19 9.40
C ALA A 126 11.36 -12.22 9.31
N GLY A 127 10.68 -12.49 10.42
CA GLY A 127 9.22 -12.43 10.53
C GLY A 127 8.68 -11.02 10.32
N PRO A 128 7.36 -10.85 10.24
CA PRO A 128 6.76 -9.56 9.91
C PRO A 128 6.89 -8.54 11.03
N PHE A 129 7.15 -7.25 10.74
CA PHE A 129 7.49 -6.62 9.45
C PHE A 129 8.74 -5.77 9.59
N ASN A 130 9.40 -5.45 8.44
CA ASN A 130 10.42 -4.42 8.41
C ASN A 130 10.33 -3.63 7.08
N PHE A 131 9.53 -2.56 7.11
CA PHE A 131 9.20 -1.70 5.98
C PHE A 131 8.41 -2.42 4.88
N PRO A 132 7.19 -2.94 5.18
CA PRO A 132 6.33 -3.61 4.21
C PRO A 132 5.93 -2.66 3.07
N SER A 133 5.84 -3.22 1.86
CA SER A 133 5.55 -2.45 0.64
C SER A 133 4.10 -2.56 0.21
N GLU A 134 3.47 -3.74 0.26
CA GLU A 134 2.09 -3.95 -0.20
C GLU A 134 1.36 -4.96 0.66
N LEU A 135 0.05 -4.78 0.81
CA LEU A 135 -0.89 -5.73 1.39
C LEU A 135 -2.00 -6.01 0.40
N PHE A 136 -2.21 -7.25 0.02
CA PHE A 136 -3.26 -7.64 -0.91
C PHE A 136 -4.03 -8.88 -0.43
N PRO A 137 -5.38 -8.87 -0.46
CA PRO A 137 -6.19 -10.04 -0.15
C PRO A 137 -6.27 -10.99 -1.36
N SER A 138 -6.19 -12.28 -1.12
CA SER A 138 -6.50 -13.29 -2.13
C SER A 138 -8.02 -13.49 -2.29
N PRO A 139 -8.47 -14.16 -3.35
CA PRO A 139 -9.89 -14.52 -3.51
C PRO A 139 -10.44 -15.41 -2.39
N SER A 140 -9.58 -16.15 -1.67
CA SER A 140 -9.98 -16.93 -0.49
C SER A 140 -10.08 -16.12 0.80
N GLY A 141 -9.66 -14.85 0.75
CA GLY A 141 -9.63 -13.93 1.89
C GLY A 141 -8.30 -13.91 2.66
N ASP A 142 -7.36 -14.80 2.37
CA ASP A 142 -6.04 -14.74 2.97
C ASP A 142 -5.31 -13.47 2.53
N LEU A 143 -4.52 -12.92 3.45
CA LEU A 143 -3.79 -11.68 3.25
C LEU A 143 -2.33 -11.97 2.90
N TYR A 144 -1.84 -11.35 1.83
CA TYR A 144 -0.45 -11.46 1.40
C TYR A 144 0.24 -10.11 1.56
N VAL A 145 1.42 -10.11 2.16
CA VAL A 145 2.21 -8.90 2.38
C VAL A 145 3.59 -9.09 1.77
N SER A 146 3.97 -8.23 0.84
CA SER A 146 5.36 -8.07 0.44
C SER A 146 6.08 -7.19 1.46
N ASP A 147 7.14 -7.72 2.07
CA ASP A 147 7.93 -7.05 3.09
C ASP A 147 9.36 -6.93 2.58
N GLY A 148 9.65 -5.82 1.88
CA GLY A 148 10.82 -5.76 1.02
C GLY A 148 11.81 -4.64 1.26
N TYR A 149 11.42 -3.49 1.79
CA TYR A 149 12.35 -2.35 1.89
C TYR A 149 13.50 -2.59 2.85
N ARG A 150 13.27 -3.33 3.93
CA ARG A 150 14.29 -3.75 4.90
C ARG A 150 14.12 -5.22 5.31
N ASN A 151 13.44 -6.00 4.46
CA ASN A 151 13.29 -7.45 4.57
C ASN A 151 13.35 -8.09 3.17
N SER A 152 13.26 -9.40 3.07
CA SER A 152 13.24 -10.17 1.82
C SER A 152 12.20 -11.29 1.90
N CYS A 153 11.00 -10.95 2.37
CA CYS A 153 9.93 -11.93 2.62
C CYS A 153 8.63 -11.53 1.94
N VAL A 154 7.82 -12.56 1.67
CA VAL A 154 6.37 -12.45 1.53
C VAL A 154 5.74 -13.21 2.69
N HIS A 155 4.75 -12.61 3.33
CA HIS A 155 4.03 -13.17 4.47
C HIS A 155 2.58 -13.46 4.08
N ARG A 156 2.06 -14.61 4.48
CA ARG A 156 0.66 -14.99 4.33
C ARG A 156 0.00 -15.07 5.69
N PHE A 157 -1.13 -14.39 5.81
CA PHE A 157 -1.97 -14.41 7.00
C PHE A 157 -3.37 -14.94 6.67
N THR A 158 -4.07 -15.45 7.66
CA THR A 158 -5.51 -15.67 7.55
C THR A 158 -6.24 -14.34 7.38
N LYS A 159 -7.49 -14.37 6.94
CA LYS A 159 -8.37 -13.19 6.88
C LYS A 159 -8.53 -12.47 8.25
N ASP A 160 -8.28 -13.18 9.34
CA ASP A 160 -8.40 -12.68 10.72
C ASP A 160 -7.04 -12.23 11.29
N GLY A 161 -5.98 -12.23 10.47
CA GLY A 161 -4.66 -11.68 10.81
C GLY A 161 -3.71 -12.64 11.51
N GLN A 162 -3.96 -13.96 11.50
CA GLN A 162 -3.01 -14.94 12.03
C GLN A 162 -1.98 -15.31 10.97
N LEU A 163 -0.69 -15.23 11.30
CA LEU A 163 0.39 -15.61 10.39
C LEU A 163 0.31 -17.11 10.09
N ILE A 164 0.22 -17.44 8.79
CA ILE A 164 0.23 -18.83 8.30
C ILE A 164 1.65 -19.23 7.91
N GLN A 165 2.32 -18.37 7.11
CA GLN A 165 3.62 -18.69 6.52
C GLN A 165 4.37 -17.42 6.14
N SER A 166 5.69 -17.48 6.22
CA SER A 166 6.61 -16.53 5.61
C SER A 166 7.57 -17.30 4.70
N TRP A 167 7.91 -16.74 3.55
CA TRP A 167 8.90 -17.32 2.64
C TRP A 167 9.70 -16.23 1.95
N GLY A 168 10.84 -16.61 1.43
CA GLY A 168 11.83 -15.75 0.82
C GLY A 168 13.13 -15.75 1.61
N VAL A 169 14.22 -15.69 0.88
CA VAL A 169 15.56 -15.49 1.42
C VAL A 169 16.21 -14.34 0.66
N PRO A 170 17.15 -13.60 1.30
CA PRO A 170 17.86 -12.53 0.61
C PRO A 170 18.68 -13.07 -0.56
N GLY A 171 18.50 -12.49 -1.75
CA GLY A 171 19.27 -12.88 -2.93
C GLY A 171 18.71 -12.28 -4.23
N LYS A 172 19.44 -12.50 -5.32
CA LYS A 172 19.12 -11.98 -6.67
C LYS A 172 19.24 -13.04 -7.77
N GLY A 173 19.54 -14.29 -7.44
CA GLY A 173 20.02 -15.28 -8.41
C GLY A 173 19.15 -16.51 -8.60
N GLY A 174 18.29 -16.87 -7.68
CA GLY A 174 17.57 -18.13 -7.73
C GLY A 174 16.10 -18.09 -7.30
N PRO A 175 15.36 -19.16 -7.55
CA PRO A 175 14.00 -19.32 -7.05
C PRO A 175 13.92 -19.20 -5.53
N GLY A 176 13.00 -18.38 -5.03
CA GLY A 176 12.82 -18.12 -3.60
C GLY A 176 13.76 -17.08 -3.02
N GLU A 177 14.71 -16.57 -3.81
CA GLU A 177 15.51 -15.40 -3.43
C GLU A 177 14.78 -14.12 -3.79
N PHE A 178 14.72 -13.19 -2.82
CA PHE A 178 14.13 -11.88 -3.00
C PHE A 178 15.11 -10.76 -2.66
N HIS A 179 15.07 -9.74 -3.48
CA HIS A 179 15.67 -8.45 -3.19
C HIS A 179 14.61 -7.39 -3.44
N LEU A 180 14.17 -6.76 -2.38
CA LEU A 180 13.14 -5.72 -2.43
C LEU A 180 11.82 -6.25 -3.04
N PRO A 181 11.18 -7.32 -2.49
CA PRO A 181 9.85 -7.70 -2.94
C PRO A 181 8.89 -6.53 -2.71
N HIS A 182 8.20 -6.08 -3.78
CA HIS A 182 7.54 -4.78 -3.72
C HIS A 182 6.02 -4.88 -3.84
N SER A 183 5.49 -5.61 -4.81
CA SER A 183 4.03 -5.82 -5.03
C SER A 183 3.78 -7.00 -5.95
#